data_b4ca0df2cd7f3538afdaca3806d553e4
#
_entry.id   b4ca0df2cd7f3538afdaca3806d553e4
#
_cell.length_a   1.000
_cell.length_b   1.000
_cell.length_c   1.000
_cell.angle_alpha   90.00
_cell.angle_beta   90.00
_cell.angle_gamma   90.00
#
_symmetry.space_group_name_H-M   'P 1'
#
loop_
_entity.id
_entity.type
_entity.pdbx_description
1 polymer ?
#
loop_
_entity_poly.entity_id
_entity_poly.type
_entity_poly.pdbx_seq_one_letter_code
_entity_poly.pdbx_strand_id
1 'polypeptide(L)'
;MLAVRLRSTKKGKIRFASHRDIAKVWERTLRISNIPLMYSQGFSPRPKISYGLALPTGAESDCEYIDLQVDDSNRESINVEEICTSLNDNLPPGILINGVSVMNGKFPSLQQTVTSCIWDITVNEDDTKVDSWVDRINNENTIVLRRERKGKEV
;
A
#
# COMPACT_ATOMS: atom_id res chain seq x y z
N MET A 1 10.56 -10.38 -17.57
CA MET A 1 9.95 -10.32 -16.22
C MET A 1 8.68 -9.52 -16.34
N LEU A 2 7.60 -10.07 -15.91
CA LEU A 2 6.27 -9.46 -15.91
C LEU A 2 5.89 -9.14 -14.48
N ALA A 3 5.36 -7.95 -14.24
CA ALA A 3 4.78 -7.59 -12.97
C ALA A 3 3.39 -6.98 -13.16
N VAL A 4 2.55 -7.17 -12.16
CA VAL A 4 1.23 -6.55 -12.09
C VAL A 4 1.24 -5.58 -10.91
N ARG A 5 1.03 -4.30 -11.18
CA ARG A 5 0.85 -3.27 -10.16
C ARG A 5 -0.62 -3.13 -9.84
N LEU A 6 -0.96 -3.30 -8.60
CA LEU A 6 -2.32 -3.10 -8.09
C LEU A 6 -2.38 -1.80 -7.30
N ARG A 7 -3.47 -1.07 -7.47
CA ARG A 7 -3.87 0.03 -6.60
C ARG A 7 -5.10 -0.41 -5.81
N SER A 8 -5.09 -0.20 -4.51
CA SER A 8 -6.19 -0.61 -3.63
C SER A 8 -6.48 0.43 -2.55
N THR A 9 -7.66 0.30 -1.97
CA THR A 9 -8.01 1.04 -0.75
C THR A 9 -7.52 0.31 0.51
N LYS A 10 -7.46 1.03 1.63
CA LYS A 10 -7.38 0.47 2.98
C LYS A 10 -8.27 1.34 3.89
N LYS A 11 -9.50 0.90 4.15
CA LYS A 11 -10.54 1.71 4.82
C LYS A 11 -11.28 0.94 5.93
N GLY A 12 -12.01 1.66 6.76
CA GLY A 12 -12.84 1.07 7.80
C GLY A 12 -12.02 0.36 8.88
N LYS A 13 -12.49 -0.77 9.35
CA LYS A 13 -11.85 -1.49 10.47
C LYS A 13 -10.45 -2.01 10.13
N ILE A 14 -10.19 -2.32 8.85
CA ILE A 14 -8.89 -2.85 8.40
C ILE A 14 -7.75 -1.82 8.54
N ARG A 15 -8.06 -0.52 8.68
CA ARG A 15 -7.08 0.53 8.95
C ARG A 15 -6.24 0.27 10.21
N PHE A 16 -6.79 -0.44 11.18
CA PHE A 16 -6.10 -0.78 12.43
C PHE A 16 -5.18 -2.00 12.32
N ALA A 17 -5.22 -2.71 11.19
CA ALA A 17 -4.29 -3.81 10.94
C ALA A 17 -2.88 -3.28 10.68
N SER A 18 -1.88 -3.95 11.28
CA SER A 18 -0.48 -3.64 11.05
C SER A 18 -0.07 -3.96 9.61
N HIS A 19 1.06 -3.38 9.16
CA HIS A 19 1.62 -3.71 7.85
C HIS A 19 1.86 -5.23 7.68
N ARG A 20 2.32 -5.92 8.73
CA ARG A 20 2.53 -7.38 8.71
C ARG A 20 1.23 -8.17 8.55
N ASP A 21 0.14 -7.68 9.14
CA ASP A 21 -1.16 -8.36 9.02
C ASP A 21 -1.76 -8.13 7.64
N ILE A 22 -1.62 -6.92 7.09
CA ILE A 22 -1.99 -6.63 5.69
C ILE A 22 -1.20 -7.50 4.72
N ALA A 23 0.11 -7.68 4.94
CA ALA A 23 0.92 -8.57 4.11
C ALA A 23 0.40 -10.02 4.15
N LYS A 24 0.02 -10.54 5.32
CA LYS A 24 -0.59 -11.87 5.43
C LYS A 24 -1.94 -11.98 4.72
N VAL A 25 -2.77 -10.91 4.80
CA VAL A 25 -4.04 -10.85 4.06
C VAL A 25 -3.77 -10.99 2.57
N TRP A 26 -2.85 -10.21 2.02
CA TRP A 26 -2.47 -10.29 0.61
C TRP A 26 -1.91 -11.66 0.23
N GLU A 27 -0.94 -12.20 0.99
CA GLU A 27 -0.38 -13.53 0.73
C GLU A 27 -1.46 -14.62 0.70
N ARG A 28 -2.45 -14.56 1.62
CA ARG A 28 -3.56 -15.50 1.67
C ARG A 28 -4.50 -15.33 0.46
N THR A 29 -4.92 -14.10 0.19
CA THR A 29 -5.83 -13.79 -0.93
C THR A 29 -5.23 -14.22 -2.26
N LEU A 30 -3.98 -13.87 -2.53
CA LEU A 30 -3.27 -14.23 -3.75
C LEU A 30 -3.18 -15.75 -3.94
N ARG A 31 -2.99 -16.50 -2.85
CA ARG A 31 -2.96 -17.97 -2.91
C ARG A 31 -4.32 -18.57 -3.25
N ILE A 32 -5.40 -18.04 -2.67
CA ILE A 32 -6.77 -18.49 -2.92
C ILE A 32 -7.20 -18.17 -4.36
N SER A 33 -6.79 -17.02 -4.87
CA SER A 33 -7.15 -16.54 -6.21
C SER A 33 -6.37 -17.22 -7.36
N ASN A 34 -5.50 -18.18 -7.06
CA ASN A 34 -4.73 -18.97 -8.05
C ASN A 34 -3.97 -18.15 -9.09
N ILE A 35 -3.50 -16.97 -8.70
CA ILE A 35 -2.70 -16.11 -9.60
C ILE A 35 -1.33 -16.74 -9.78
N PRO A 36 -0.80 -16.86 -11.01
CA PRO A 36 0.50 -17.46 -11.29
C PRO A 36 1.64 -16.55 -10.83
N LEU A 37 1.92 -16.56 -9.53
CA LEU A 37 2.97 -15.72 -8.92
C LEU A 37 4.33 -16.40 -8.99
N MET A 38 5.36 -15.58 -9.10
CA MET A 38 6.73 -16.02 -8.84
C MET A 38 6.98 -16.12 -7.33
N TYR A 39 7.73 -17.14 -6.94
CA TYR A 39 8.13 -17.38 -5.55
C TYR A 39 9.62 -17.19 -5.34
N SER A 40 10.00 -16.87 -4.11
CA SER A 40 11.40 -16.84 -3.69
C SER A 40 11.98 -18.24 -3.66
N GLN A 41 13.30 -18.34 -3.88
CA GLN A 41 14.05 -19.59 -3.71
C GLN A 41 14.33 -19.80 -2.22
N GLY A 42 14.26 -21.06 -1.75
CA GLY A 42 14.58 -21.43 -0.37
C GLY A 42 13.62 -22.44 0.25
N PHE A 43 13.85 -22.79 1.52
CA PHE A 43 13.06 -23.79 2.25
C PHE A 43 11.61 -23.39 2.52
N SER A 44 11.30 -22.11 2.53
CA SER A 44 9.93 -21.56 2.70
C SER A 44 9.66 -20.56 1.59
N PRO A 45 9.27 -21.02 0.40
CA PRO A 45 8.99 -20.14 -0.72
C PRO A 45 7.86 -19.15 -0.37
N ARG A 46 8.11 -17.86 -0.60
CA ARG A 46 7.11 -16.80 -0.45
C ARG A 46 6.83 -16.14 -1.78
N PRO A 47 5.59 -15.72 -2.04
CA PRO A 47 5.28 -14.99 -3.26
C PRO A 47 6.10 -13.69 -3.31
N LYS A 48 6.60 -13.36 -4.49
CA LYS A 48 7.37 -12.12 -4.70
C LYS A 48 6.43 -10.95 -4.83
N ILE A 49 6.19 -10.27 -3.70
CA ILE A 49 5.34 -9.10 -3.56
C ILE A 49 6.22 -7.94 -3.08
N SER A 50 6.08 -6.79 -3.71
CA SER A 50 6.66 -5.53 -3.23
C SER A 50 5.52 -4.60 -2.81
N TYR A 51 5.64 -4.05 -1.60
CA TYR A 51 4.67 -3.10 -1.06
C TYR A 51 5.17 -1.68 -1.28
N GLY A 52 4.25 -0.76 -1.48
CA GLY A 52 4.52 0.68 -1.50
C GLY A 52 4.94 1.21 -0.11
N LEU A 53 4.68 2.48 0.12
CA LEU A 53 4.95 3.10 1.42
C LEU A 53 4.04 2.50 2.50
N ALA A 54 4.62 2.22 3.67
CA ALA A 54 3.85 1.69 4.78
C ALA A 54 2.91 2.77 5.34
N LEU A 55 1.59 2.52 5.26
CA LEU A 55 0.59 3.38 5.87
C LEU A 55 0.59 3.20 7.40
N PRO A 56 0.60 4.28 8.18
CA PRO A 56 0.47 4.19 9.64
C PRO A 56 -0.80 3.43 10.06
N THR A 57 -0.71 2.69 11.16
CA THR A 57 -1.87 2.02 11.76
C THR A 57 -2.90 3.07 12.21
N GLY A 58 -4.15 2.86 11.85
CA GLY A 58 -5.24 3.80 12.10
C GLY A 58 -5.53 4.78 10.96
N ALA A 59 -4.58 4.98 10.02
CA ALA A 59 -4.82 5.79 8.83
C ALA A 59 -5.58 4.99 7.76
N GLU A 60 -6.43 5.67 7.01
CA GLU A 60 -7.11 5.17 5.82
C GLU A 60 -6.38 5.63 4.56
N SER A 61 -6.54 4.87 3.47
CA SER A 61 -5.96 5.22 2.18
C SER A 61 -6.86 4.83 1.02
N ASP A 62 -6.87 5.65 -0.01
CA ASP A 62 -7.51 5.38 -1.29
C ASP A 62 -6.53 4.82 -2.33
N CYS A 63 -5.23 4.84 -2.02
CA CYS A 63 -4.16 4.59 -3.00
C CYS A 63 -2.99 3.82 -2.39
N GLU A 64 -3.24 2.61 -1.89
CA GLU A 64 -2.17 1.68 -1.54
C GLU A 64 -1.71 0.93 -2.78
N TYR A 65 -0.41 0.76 -2.95
CA TYR A 65 0.17 0.08 -4.11
C TYR A 65 0.93 -1.17 -3.71
N ILE A 66 0.75 -2.23 -4.49
CA ILE A 66 1.58 -3.44 -4.44
C ILE A 66 1.99 -3.87 -5.84
N ASP A 67 3.20 -4.39 -5.98
CA ASP A 67 3.70 -5.02 -7.19
C ASP A 67 3.81 -6.52 -6.98
N LEU A 68 3.19 -7.28 -7.88
CA LEU A 68 3.23 -8.73 -7.92
C LEU A 68 4.15 -9.15 -9.06
N GLN A 69 5.14 -10.00 -8.80
CA GLN A 69 5.87 -10.66 -9.87
C GLN A 69 5.09 -11.89 -10.32
N VAL A 70 4.76 -11.91 -11.62
CA VAL A 70 3.94 -12.95 -12.22
C VAL A 70 4.83 -13.83 -13.11
N ASP A 71 4.53 -15.13 -13.10
CA ASP A 71 5.15 -16.07 -14.02
C ASP A 71 4.62 -15.77 -15.44
N ASP A 72 5.54 -15.40 -16.34
CA ASP A 72 5.23 -15.03 -17.72
C ASP A 72 5.31 -16.21 -18.71
N SER A 73 5.52 -17.43 -18.23
CA SER A 73 5.50 -18.64 -19.06
C SER A 73 4.15 -18.86 -19.77
N ASN A 74 3.06 -18.33 -19.20
CA ASN A 74 1.71 -18.35 -19.75
C ASN A 74 1.13 -16.92 -19.96
N ARG A 75 1.92 -16.03 -20.52
CA ARG A 75 1.59 -14.60 -20.63
C ARG A 75 0.27 -14.30 -21.34
N GLU A 76 -0.12 -15.12 -22.32
CA GLU A 76 -1.37 -14.96 -23.07
C GLU A 76 -2.61 -15.24 -22.23
N SER A 77 -2.47 -15.90 -21.09
CA SER A 77 -3.57 -16.23 -20.17
C SER A 77 -3.77 -15.21 -19.03
N ILE A 78 -2.97 -14.14 -18.95
CA ILE A 78 -3.10 -13.13 -17.90
C ILE A 78 -4.21 -12.15 -18.27
N ASN A 79 -5.41 -12.45 -17.81
CA ASN A 79 -6.54 -11.54 -17.90
C ASN A 79 -6.60 -10.65 -16.65
N VAL A 80 -6.33 -9.36 -16.84
CA VAL A 80 -6.28 -8.37 -15.75
C VAL A 80 -7.63 -8.21 -15.05
N GLU A 81 -8.73 -8.30 -15.79
CA GLU A 81 -10.09 -8.18 -15.24
C GLU A 81 -10.44 -9.37 -14.37
N GLU A 82 -10.08 -10.58 -14.78
CA GLU A 82 -10.25 -11.80 -13.99
C GLU A 82 -9.42 -11.76 -12.72
N ILE A 83 -8.17 -11.27 -12.79
CA ILE A 83 -7.31 -11.07 -11.62
C ILE A 83 -7.98 -10.13 -10.62
N CYS A 84 -8.47 -8.98 -11.08
CA CYS A 84 -9.14 -8.00 -10.22
C CYS A 84 -10.38 -8.59 -9.55
N THR A 85 -11.24 -9.25 -10.32
CA THR A 85 -12.46 -9.86 -9.82
C THR A 85 -12.15 -10.92 -8.79
N SER A 86 -11.29 -11.89 -9.12
CA SER A 86 -10.91 -12.97 -8.22
C SER A 86 -10.26 -12.48 -6.93
N LEU A 87 -9.44 -11.42 -6.99
CA LEU A 87 -8.85 -10.83 -5.79
C LEU A 87 -9.90 -10.10 -4.95
N ASN A 88 -10.77 -9.29 -5.56
CA ASN A 88 -11.78 -8.54 -4.83
C ASN A 88 -12.80 -9.46 -4.13
N ASP A 89 -13.15 -10.61 -4.73
CA ASP A 89 -14.03 -11.61 -4.13
C ASP A 89 -13.44 -12.25 -2.87
N ASN A 90 -12.11 -12.25 -2.73
CA ASN A 90 -11.40 -12.90 -1.63
C ASN A 90 -10.75 -11.92 -0.64
N LEU A 91 -10.77 -10.62 -0.94
CA LEU A 91 -10.25 -9.59 -0.04
C LEU A 91 -11.25 -9.27 1.09
N PRO A 92 -10.77 -8.98 2.30
CA PRO A 92 -11.65 -8.59 3.39
C PRO A 92 -12.26 -7.20 3.15
N PRO A 93 -13.42 -6.90 3.77
CA PRO A 93 -14.01 -5.58 3.71
C PRO A 93 -13.03 -4.46 4.09
N GLY A 94 -13.01 -3.41 3.28
CA GLY A 94 -12.13 -2.24 3.44
C GLY A 94 -10.87 -2.28 2.58
N ILE A 95 -10.55 -3.41 1.96
CA ILE A 95 -9.56 -3.48 0.89
C ILE A 95 -10.30 -3.75 -0.42
N LEU A 96 -10.17 -2.86 -1.37
CA LEU A 96 -10.78 -2.97 -2.69
C LEU A 96 -9.73 -2.57 -3.74
N ILE A 97 -9.50 -3.43 -4.72
CA ILE A 97 -8.66 -3.11 -5.87
C ILE A 97 -9.46 -2.19 -6.80
N ASN A 98 -8.93 -1.01 -7.05
CA ASN A 98 -9.52 0.03 -7.89
C ASN A 98 -8.62 0.45 -9.06
N GLY A 99 -7.51 -0.25 -9.27
CA GLY A 99 -6.64 -0.03 -10.43
C GLY A 99 -5.63 -1.15 -10.60
N VAL A 100 -5.34 -1.48 -11.85
CA VAL A 100 -4.36 -2.50 -12.23
C VAL A 100 -3.57 -2.02 -13.43
N SER A 101 -2.27 -2.30 -13.43
CA SER A 101 -1.40 -2.03 -14.56
C SER A 101 -0.42 -3.19 -14.75
N VAL A 102 -0.27 -3.64 -15.97
CA VAL A 102 0.73 -4.66 -16.33
C VAL A 102 2.01 -3.95 -16.75
N MET A 103 3.11 -4.32 -16.12
CA MET A 103 4.43 -3.74 -16.35
C MET A 103 5.38 -4.76 -16.93
N ASN A 104 6.08 -4.40 -18.00
CA ASN A 104 7.03 -5.25 -18.69
C ASN A 104 8.45 -4.72 -18.52
N GLY A 105 9.41 -5.64 -18.41
CA GLY A 105 10.84 -5.31 -18.35
C GLY A 105 11.30 -4.78 -16.98
N LYS A 106 12.25 -3.85 -16.99
CA LYS A 106 12.76 -3.19 -15.79
C LYS A 106 11.94 -1.92 -15.53
N PHE A 107 11.46 -1.76 -14.32
CA PHE A 107 10.75 -0.58 -13.86
C PHE A 107 11.25 -0.18 -12.46
N PRO A 108 11.14 1.10 -12.09
CA PRO A 108 11.58 1.56 -10.78
C PRO A 108 10.68 0.96 -9.68
N SER A 109 11.26 0.78 -8.50
CA SER A 109 10.49 0.31 -7.34
C SER A 109 9.39 1.31 -6.97
N LEU A 110 8.36 0.82 -6.24
CA LEU A 110 7.27 1.68 -5.75
C LEU A 110 7.81 2.88 -4.97
N GLN A 111 8.81 2.67 -4.10
CA GLN A 111 9.42 3.74 -3.31
C GLN A 111 10.15 4.79 -4.16
N GLN A 112 10.66 4.40 -5.32
CA GLN A 112 11.33 5.33 -6.25
C GLN A 112 10.34 6.12 -7.11
N THR A 113 9.13 5.59 -7.30
CA THR A 113 8.10 6.24 -8.14
C THR A 113 7.21 7.19 -7.38
N VAL A 114 7.09 7.05 -6.06
CA VAL A 114 6.29 7.97 -5.24
C VAL A 114 7.04 9.28 -5.07
N THR A 115 6.45 10.38 -5.54
CA THR A 115 6.99 11.74 -5.45
C THR A 115 6.29 12.60 -4.40
N SER A 116 5.03 12.29 -4.09
CA SER A 116 4.24 13.05 -3.11
C SER A 116 3.13 12.18 -2.51
N CYS A 117 2.66 12.59 -1.34
CA CYS A 117 1.49 12.04 -0.68
C CYS A 117 0.55 13.18 -0.28
N ILE A 118 -0.74 12.98 -0.45
CA ILE A 118 -1.77 13.91 0.03
C ILE A 118 -2.39 13.29 1.28
N TRP A 119 -2.50 14.11 2.33
CA TRP A 119 -3.09 13.69 3.60
C TRP A 119 -4.27 14.58 3.94
N ASP A 120 -5.44 13.96 4.13
CA ASP A 120 -6.61 14.61 4.71
C ASP A 120 -6.61 14.34 6.21
N ILE A 121 -6.55 15.42 7.01
CA ILE A 121 -6.50 15.33 8.47
C ILE A 121 -7.74 16.00 9.02
N THR A 122 -8.60 15.23 9.70
CA THR A 122 -9.75 15.74 10.42
C THR A 122 -9.37 15.99 11.87
N VAL A 123 -9.61 17.19 12.36
CA VAL A 123 -9.38 17.59 13.76
C VAL A 123 -10.69 18.08 14.39
N ASN A 124 -10.85 17.86 15.70
CA ASN A 124 -12.02 18.30 16.47
C ASN A 124 -11.71 19.64 17.18
N GLU A 125 -11.18 20.58 16.43
CA GLU A 125 -10.84 21.92 16.92
C GLU A 125 -11.62 22.98 16.15
N ASP A 126 -11.67 24.19 16.71
CA ASP A 126 -12.29 25.36 16.07
C ASP A 126 -11.48 25.76 14.83
N ASP A 127 -12.18 26.07 13.73
CA ASP A 127 -11.58 26.42 12.45
C ASP A 127 -10.57 27.57 12.56
N THR A 128 -10.84 28.56 13.41
CA THR A 128 -9.94 29.71 13.63
C THR A 128 -8.60 29.29 14.25
N LYS A 129 -8.62 28.29 15.14
CA LYS A 129 -7.40 27.73 15.72
C LYS A 129 -6.62 26.92 14.69
N VAL A 130 -7.32 26.15 13.85
CA VAL A 130 -6.71 25.34 12.78
C VAL A 130 -6.04 26.26 11.77
N ASP A 131 -6.73 27.29 11.31
CA ASP A 131 -6.20 28.27 10.36
C ASP A 131 -4.95 28.96 10.92
N SER A 132 -5.01 29.45 12.15
CA SER A 132 -3.86 30.08 12.83
C SER A 132 -2.66 29.13 12.96
N TRP A 133 -2.93 27.84 13.21
CA TRP A 133 -1.89 26.83 13.29
C TRP A 133 -1.28 26.50 11.93
N VAL A 134 -2.09 26.37 10.89
CA VAL A 134 -1.66 26.15 9.49
C VAL A 134 -0.83 27.33 9.00
N ASP A 135 -1.28 28.58 9.23
CA ASP A 135 -0.54 29.79 8.85
C ASP A 135 0.82 29.85 9.53
N ARG A 136 0.88 29.53 10.82
CA ARG A 136 2.16 29.48 11.54
C ARG A 136 3.10 28.45 10.96
N ILE A 137 2.62 27.23 10.63
CA ILE A 137 3.46 26.17 10.03
C ILE A 137 3.94 26.60 8.65
N ASN A 138 3.09 27.17 7.81
CA ASN A 138 3.44 27.59 6.46
C ASN A 138 4.44 28.76 6.42
N ASN A 139 4.50 29.58 7.48
CA ASN A 139 5.43 30.69 7.59
C ASN A 139 6.78 30.30 8.21
N GLU A 140 6.93 29.07 8.72
CA GLU A 140 8.17 28.59 9.29
C GLU A 140 9.06 27.93 8.23
N ASN A 141 10.33 28.32 8.16
CA ASN A 141 11.31 27.69 7.27
C ASN A 141 11.74 26.29 7.75
N THR A 142 11.58 26.02 9.04
CA THR A 142 12.01 24.76 9.65
C THR A 142 11.09 24.40 10.81
N ILE A 143 10.54 23.18 10.76
CA ILE A 143 9.73 22.63 11.83
C ILE A 143 10.57 21.65 12.64
N VAL A 144 10.82 21.95 13.91
CA VAL A 144 11.54 21.07 14.81
C VAL A 144 10.57 20.15 15.51
N LEU A 145 10.65 18.85 15.22
CA LEU A 145 9.86 17.83 15.88
C LEU A 145 10.70 17.15 16.96
N ARG A 146 10.31 17.34 18.23
CA ARG A 146 10.91 16.61 19.34
C ARG A 146 10.22 15.25 19.48
N ARG A 147 11.00 14.18 19.44
CA ARG A 147 10.49 12.83 19.66
C ARG A 147 11.16 12.23 20.88
N GLU A 148 10.37 11.64 21.74
CA GLU A 148 10.88 10.83 22.82
C GLU A 148 10.87 9.36 22.39
N ARG A 149 12.02 8.71 22.43
CA ARG A 149 12.16 7.29 22.15
C ARG A 149 12.88 6.60 23.31
N LYS A 150 12.17 5.72 24.02
CA LYS A 150 12.69 4.98 25.18
C LYS A 150 13.25 5.91 26.28
N GLY A 151 12.57 7.01 26.56
CA GLY A 151 12.99 7.99 27.57
C GLY A 151 14.22 8.84 27.19
N LYS A 152 14.57 8.88 25.90
CA LYS A 152 15.60 9.77 25.36
C LYS A 152 14.99 10.66 24.29
N GLU A 153 15.28 11.96 24.41
CA GLU A 153 14.97 12.95 23.37
C GLU A 153 15.84 12.67 22.13
N VAL A 154 15.23 12.59 20.94
CA VAL A 154 15.89 12.32 19.66
C VAL A 154 15.50 13.41 18.68
#